data_c4cd4f1973e24ac2f726067a7bbd564f
#
_entry.id   c4cd4f1973e24ac2f726067a7bbd564f
#
_cell.length_a   1.000
_cell.length_b   1.000
_cell.length_c   1.000
_cell.angle_alpha   90.00
_cell.angle_beta   90.00
_cell.angle_gamma   90.00
#
_symmetry.space_group_name_H-M   'P 1'
#
loop_
_entity.id
_entity.type
_entity.pdbx_description
1 polymer ?
#
loop_
_entity_poly.entity_id
_entity_poly.type
_entity_poly.pdbx_seq_one_letter_code
_entity_poly.pdbx_strand_id
1 'polypeptide(L)'
;MDIRTTIDINIQDIAEKSLLDMLKKIDAASGTAVVMEVATGEVKAITNMGRIREGVYGEDTNHAVADETEPGSTFKVASIMVALEDGVCQPGDTVDVGNGIYMYKGARMTDHNNNKGGYGRISVEQAIWYSSNIGVAKTVLKGYEKNPTKFVEGLYRIGLNEDLRLEIPGAGRAKIRRPDDTVRYWSKTALPWMSFGYETQILSLIHISEPTRLR
;
A
#
# COMPACT_ATOMS: atom_id res chain seq x y z
N MET A 1 7.98 3.41 -36.33
CA MET A 1 7.22 4.20 -35.35
C MET A 1 8.12 4.37 -34.16
N ASP A 2 8.50 5.59 -33.81
CA ASP A 2 9.40 5.85 -32.68
C ASP A 2 8.56 6.05 -31.43
N ILE A 3 8.97 5.47 -30.30
CA ILE A 3 8.34 5.65 -29.00
C ILE A 3 9.23 6.58 -28.18
N ARG A 4 8.66 7.67 -27.68
CA ARG A 4 9.31 8.58 -26.76
C ARG A 4 8.83 8.27 -25.34
N THR A 5 9.76 7.98 -24.44
CA THR A 5 9.47 7.70 -23.02
C THR A 5 9.95 8.84 -22.12
N THR A 6 9.58 8.83 -20.85
CA THR A 6 10.05 9.73 -19.80
C THR A 6 11.28 9.19 -19.08
N ILE A 7 11.74 7.99 -19.46
CA ILE A 7 12.87 7.31 -18.81
C ILE A 7 14.15 8.12 -19.01
N ASP A 8 14.86 8.34 -17.90
CA ASP A 8 16.24 8.85 -17.89
C ASP A 8 17.21 7.67 -17.81
N ILE A 9 18.07 7.52 -18.82
CA ILE A 9 18.94 6.37 -18.93
C ILE A 9 19.92 6.25 -17.76
N ASN A 10 20.40 7.38 -17.21
CA ASN A 10 21.35 7.36 -16.10
C ASN A 10 20.65 6.90 -14.81
N ILE A 11 19.42 7.36 -14.59
CA ILE A 11 18.61 6.95 -13.44
C ILE A 11 18.21 5.49 -13.58
N GLN A 12 17.87 5.04 -14.80
CA GLN A 12 17.56 3.65 -15.09
C GLN A 12 18.74 2.72 -14.76
N ASP A 13 19.95 3.06 -15.23
CA ASP A 13 21.15 2.27 -14.98
C ASP A 13 21.48 2.17 -13.48
N ILE A 14 21.33 3.28 -12.75
CA ILE A 14 21.55 3.29 -11.30
C ILE A 14 20.51 2.42 -10.59
N ALA A 15 19.23 2.53 -10.96
CA ALA A 15 18.16 1.76 -10.36
C ALA A 15 18.35 0.26 -10.60
N GLU A 16 18.68 -0.12 -11.84
CA GLU A 16 18.92 -1.50 -12.23
C GLU A 16 20.09 -2.12 -11.47
N LYS A 17 21.24 -1.43 -11.45
CA LYS A 17 22.42 -1.89 -10.72
C LYS A 17 22.13 -2.03 -9.22
N SER A 18 21.45 -1.05 -8.62
CA SER A 18 21.14 -1.07 -7.19
C SER A 18 20.19 -2.22 -6.85
N LEU A 19 19.18 -2.46 -7.70
CA LEU A 19 18.25 -3.57 -7.55
C LEU A 19 18.99 -4.91 -7.64
N LEU A 20 19.84 -5.10 -8.68
CA LEU A 20 20.61 -6.32 -8.89
C LEU A 20 21.54 -6.63 -7.71
N ASP A 21 22.25 -5.62 -7.21
CA ASP A 21 23.14 -5.77 -6.07
C ASP A 21 22.37 -6.18 -4.81
N MET A 22 21.18 -5.60 -4.58
CA MET A 22 20.33 -5.96 -3.45
C MET A 22 19.78 -7.38 -3.59
N LEU A 23 19.26 -7.76 -4.75
CA LEU A 23 18.73 -9.10 -5.01
C LEU A 23 19.79 -10.19 -4.75
N LYS A 24 21.03 -9.96 -5.20
CA LYS A 24 22.15 -10.87 -4.93
C LYS A 24 22.50 -10.93 -3.45
N LYS A 25 22.47 -9.78 -2.76
CA LYS A 25 22.83 -9.68 -1.34
C LYS A 25 21.87 -10.43 -0.43
N ILE A 26 20.57 -10.36 -0.72
CA ILE A 26 19.52 -10.98 0.12
C ILE A 26 19.00 -12.30 -0.44
N ASP A 27 19.52 -12.74 -1.57
CA ASP A 27 19.12 -13.94 -2.30
C ASP A 27 17.60 -13.98 -2.58
N ALA A 28 17.02 -12.84 -2.99
CA ALA A 28 15.61 -12.75 -3.31
C ALA A 28 15.28 -13.44 -4.64
N ALA A 29 14.03 -13.90 -4.81
CA ALA A 29 13.56 -14.52 -6.05
C ALA A 29 13.37 -13.49 -7.18
N SER A 30 12.88 -12.31 -6.84
CA SER A 30 12.63 -11.20 -7.78
C SER A 30 12.62 -9.87 -7.04
N GLY A 31 12.61 -8.79 -7.80
CA GLY A 31 12.45 -7.44 -7.28
C GLY A 31 12.13 -6.43 -8.35
N THR A 32 11.60 -5.31 -7.90
CA THR A 32 11.18 -4.20 -8.75
C THR A 32 11.63 -2.89 -8.11
N ALA A 33 12.03 -1.93 -8.93
CA ALA A 33 12.27 -0.57 -8.49
C ALA A 33 11.66 0.42 -9.50
N VAL A 34 11.00 1.46 -8.98
CA VAL A 34 10.41 2.56 -9.76
C VAL A 34 10.94 3.87 -9.22
N VAL A 35 11.37 4.76 -10.08
CA VAL A 35 11.74 6.13 -9.74
C VAL A 35 10.83 7.09 -10.47
N MET A 36 10.12 7.92 -9.71
CA MET A 36 9.15 8.87 -10.23
C MET A 36 9.51 10.30 -9.81
N GLU A 37 9.41 11.22 -10.73
CA GLU A 37 9.54 12.65 -10.45
C GLU A 37 8.24 13.17 -9.81
N VAL A 38 8.30 13.59 -8.55
CA VAL A 38 7.11 13.98 -7.77
C VAL A 38 6.37 15.17 -8.39
N ALA A 39 7.10 16.13 -8.99
CA ALA A 39 6.50 17.34 -9.54
C ALA A 39 5.66 17.09 -10.80
N THR A 40 6.02 16.10 -11.61
CA THR A 40 5.41 15.83 -12.91
C THR A 40 4.62 14.54 -12.96
N GLY A 41 4.93 13.58 -12.06
CA GLY A 41 4.42 12.21 -12.12
C GLY A 41 5.13 11.35 -13.19
N GLU A 42 6.18 11.86 -13.84
CA GLU A 42 6.90 11.12 -14.85
C GLU A 42 7.74 9.99 -14.24
N VAL A 43 7.64 8.79 -14.78
CA VAL A 43 8.51 7.67 -14.41
C VAL A 43 9.87 7.85 -15.08
N LYS A 44 10.91 8.02 -14.28
CA LYS A 44 12.30 8.23 -14.72
C LYS A 44 13.09 6.92 -14.77
N ALA A 45 12.69 5.92 -13.99
CA ALA A 45 13.22 4.56 -14.10
C ALA A 45 12.14 3.55 -13.68
N ILE A 46 12.17 2.39 -14.33
CA ILE A 46 11.36 1.24 -13.97
C ILE A 46 12.15 -0.02 -14.30
N THR A 47 12.50 -0.81 -13.30
CA THR A 47 13.28 -2.03 -13.49
C THR A 47 12.65 -3.20 -12.74
N ASN A 48 12.65 -4.35 -13.40
CA ASN A 48 12.08 -5.59 -12.89
C ASN A 48 13.06 -6.72 -13.17
N MET A 49 13.46 -7.44 -12.14
CA MET A 49 14.38 -8.55 -12.26
C MET A 49 13.86 -9.78 -11.56
N GLY A 50 13.92 -10.91 -12.24
CA GLY A 50 13.67 -12.24 -11.72
C GLY A 50 14.94 -13.10 -11.71
N ARG A 51 14.99 -14.07 -10.80
CA ARG A 51 16.07 -15.05 -10.74
C ARG A 51 15.91 -16.06 -11.86
N ILE A 52 16.86 -16.09 -12.81
CA ILE A 52 16.92 -17.11 -13.87
C ILE A 52 17.53 -18.41 -13.33
N ARG A 53 18.59 -18.27 -12.52
CA ARG A 53 19.26 -19.35 -11.78
C ARG A 53 20.03 -18.75 -10.61
N GLU A 54 20.61 -19.58 -9.77
CA GLU A 54 21.37 -19.14 -8.60
C GLU A 54 22.42 -18.06 -8.97
N GLY A 55 22.33 -16.91 -8.31
CA GLY A 55 23.20 -15.76 -8.53
C GLY A 55 23.04 -15.01 -9.87
N VAL A 56 22.14 -15.48 -10.75
CA VAL A 56 21.90 -14.86 -12.08
C VAL A 56 20.48 -14.34 -12.15
N TYR A 57 20.36 -13.04 -12.43
CA TYR A 57 19.10 -12.31 -12.58
C TYR A 57 19.01 -11.72 -13.98
N GLY A 58 17.82 -11.50 -14.46
CA GLY A 58 17.55 -10.86 -15.73
C GLY A 58 16.19 -10.20 -15.72
N GLU A 59 15.89 -9.47 -16.79
CA GLU A 59 14.56 -8.88 -16.98
C GLU A 59 13.48 -9.94 -16.95
N ASP A 60 12.38 -9.62 -16.31
CA ASP A 60 11.21 -10.45 -16.15
C ASP A 60 9.94 -9.62 -16.38
N THR A 61 8.79 -10.18 -16.08
CA THR A 61 7.51 -9.46 -16.12
C THR A 61 7.61 -8.13 -15.40
N ASN A 62 6.99 -7.10 -15.96
CA ASN A 62 6.91 -5.79 -15.32
C ASN A 62 5.98 -5.84 -14.10
N HIS A 63 6.50 -6.37 -12.99
CA HIS A 63 5.78 -6.57 -11.74
C HIS A 63 5.22 -5.26 -11.15
N ALA A 64 5.86 -4.11 -11.45
CA ALA A 64 5.38 -2.81 -10.97
C ALA A 64 3.96 -2.46 -11.46
N VAL A 65 3.60 -2.93 -12.65
CA VAL A 65 2.31 -2.62 -13.28
C VAL A 65 1.41 -3.85 -13.46
N ALA A 66 1.98 -5.06 -13.48
CA ALA A 66 1.22 -6.29 -13.67
C ALA A 66 0.73 -6.91 -12.36
N ASP A 67 1.52 -6.79 -11.28
CA ASP A 67 1.20 -7.45 -10.02
C ASP A 67 0.15 -6.69 -9.23
N GLU A 68 -0.96 -7.36 -8.99
CA GLU A 68 -2.00 -6.94 -8.06
C GLU A 68 -1.73 -7.59 -6.71
N THR A 69 -1.13 -6.86 -5.79
CA THR A 69 -0.74 -7.37 -4.48
C THR A 69 -1.45 -6.65 -3.34
N GLU A 70 -1.51 -7.29 -2.19
CA GLU A 70 -1.91 -6.62 -0.96
C GLU A 70 -0.84 -5.60 -0.55
N PRO A 71 -1.17 -4.30 -0.46
CA PRO A 71 -0.19 -3.23 -0.22
C PRO A 71 0.43 -3.28 1.18
N GLY A 72 -0.18 -4.00 2.12
CA GLY A 72 0.27 -4.05 3.49
C GLY A 72 0.32 -2.67 4.15
N SER A 73 1.32 -2.42 4.98
CA SER A 73 1.41 -1.22 5.82
C SER A 73 1.51 0.12 5.09
N THR A 74 1.84 0.15 3.81
CA THR A 74 1.82 1.38 3.01
C THR A 74 0.40 1.93 2.85
N PHE A 75 -0.61 1.06 2.85
CA PHE A 75 -2.02 1.43 2.78
C PHE A 75 -2.55 2.22 3.98
N LYS A 76 -1.85 2.16 5.12
CA LYS A 76 -2.24 2.89 6.34
C LYS A 76 -2.30 4.41 6.11
N VAL A 77 -1.45 4.93 5.25
CA VAL A 77 -1.46 6.35 4.88
C VAL A 77 -2.79 6.70 4.23
N ALA A 78 -3.21 5.95 3.22
CA ALA A 78 -4.51 6.14 2.55
C ALA A 78 -5.69 6.04 3.54
N SER A 79 -5.63 5.06 4.45
CA SER A 79 -6.67 4.87 5.46
C SER A 79 -6.81 6.06 6.41
N ILE A 80 -5.69 6.61 6.87
CA ILE A 80 -5.70 7.78 7.75
C ILE A 80 -6.05 9.05 6.98
N MET A 81 -5.62 9.21 5.72
CA MET A 81 -6.05 10.33 4.88
C MET A 81 -7.57 10.41 4.77
N VAL A 82 -8.23 9.29 4.47
CA VAL A 82 -9.70 9.20 4.43
C VAL A 82 -10.33 9.54 5.78
N ALA A 83 -9.76 9.04 6.89
CA ALA A 83 -10.28 9.31 8.22
C ALA A 83 -10.13 10.78 8.64
N LEU A 84 -9.05 11.43 8.25
CA LEU A 84 -8.81 12.87 8.47
C LEU A 84 -9.78 13.72 7.64
N GLU A 85 -9.93 13.42 6.36
CA GLU A 85 -10.82 14.14 5.44
C GLU A 85 -12.28 14.06 5.89
N ASP A 86 -12.71 12.89 6.34
CA ASP A 86 -14.06 12.69 6.88
C ASP A 86 -14.26 13.23 8.31
N GLY A 87 -13.24 13.81 8.93
CA GLY A 87 -13.30 14.35 10.29
C GLY A 87 -13.46 13.28 11.39
N VAL A 88 -13.12 12.01 11.09
CA VAL A 88 -13.18 10.89 12.04
C VAL A 88 -12.12 11.03 13.11
N CYS A 89 -10.98 11.59 12.77
CA CYS A 89 -9.86 11.83 13.67
C CYS A 89 -9.09 13.10 13.31
N GLN A 90 -8.22 13.50 14.24
CA GLN A 90 -7.18 14.51 14.05
C GLN A 90 -5.81 13.84 14.32
N PRO A 91 -4.69 14.39 13.80
CA PRO A 91 -3.36 13.78 13.99
C PRO A 91 -3.00 13.56 15.46
N GLY A 92 -3.36 14.49 16.34
CA GLY A 92 -3.11 14.44 17.78
C GLY A 92 -4.09 13.59 18.59
N ASP A 93 -5.15 13.07 18.00
CA ASP A 93 -6.13 12.22 18.72
C ASP A 93 -5.44 10.96 19.26
N THR A 94 -5.75 10.64 20.52
CA THR A 94 -5.12 9.49 21.20
C THR A 94 -5.88 8.20 20.90
N VAL A 95 -5.15 7.15 20.60
CA VAL A 95 -5.63 5.79 20.43
C VAL A 95 -4.88 4.85 21.37
N ASP A 96 -5.60 4.00 22.10
CA ASP A 96 -5.02 3.01 23.00
C ASP A 96 -4.76 1.71 22.22
N VAL A 97 -3.49 1.37 22.01
CA VAL A 97 -3.04 0.15 21.35
C VAL A 97 -2.55 -0.92 22.36
N GLY A 98 -2.58 -0.57 23.65
CA GLY A 98 -2.27 -1.46 24.77
C GLY A 98 -0.91 -2.13 24.63
N ASN A 99 -0.86 -3.41 24.93
CA ASN A 99 0.37 -4.23 24.83
C ASN A 99 0.67 -4.73 23.40
N GLY A 100 0.06 -4.13 22.37
CA GLY A 100 0.28 -4.53 20.98
C GLY A 100 -0.51 -5.78 20.55
N ILE A 101 -1.55 -6.15 21.31
CA ILE A 101 -2.47 -7.24 20.97
C ILE A 101 -3.91 -6.73 21.11
N TYR A 102 -4.69 -6.94 20.06
CA TYR A 102 -6.10 -6.57 20.04
C TYR A 102 -6.96 -7.71 19.47
N MET A 103 -8.00 -8.06 20.20
CA MET A 103 -8.97 -9.06 19.74
C MET A 103 -10.20 -8.36 19.16
N TYR A 104 -10.47 -8.54 17.87
CA TYR A 104 -11.62 -7.99 17.19
C TYR A 104 -12.49 -9.10 16.61
N LYS A 105 -13.71 -9.23 17.11
CA LYS A 105 -14.71 -10.25 16.67
C LYS A 105 -14.12 -11.67 16.57
N GLY A 106 -13.21 -12.01 17.50
CA GLY A 106 -12.58 -13.33 17.59
C GLY A 106 -11.28 -13.48 16.79
N ALA A 107 -10.88 -12.49 15.99
CA ALA A 107 -9.62 -12.48 15.29
C ALA A 107 -8.55 -11.68 16.07
N ARG A 108 -7.32 -12.20 16.09
CA ARG A 108 -6.19 -11.57 16.78
C ARG A 108 -5.43 -10.66 15.84
N MET A 109 -5.33 -9.39 16.19
CA MET A 109 -4.50 -8.39 15.53
C MET A 109 -3.31 -8.05 16.40
N THR A 110 -2.15 -7.86 15.80
CA THR A 110 -0.92 -7.54 16.54
C THR A 110 -0.15 -6.40 15.89
N ASP A 111 0.49 -5.61 16.74
CA ASP A 111 1.58 -4.73 16.36
C ASP A 111 2.92 -5.49 16.44
N HIS A 112 3.93 -5.03 15.70
CA HIS A 112 5.22 -5.71 15.60
C HIS A 112 5.99 -5.76 16.93
N ASN A 113 5.66 -4.87 17.88
CA ASN A 113 6.30 -4.80 19.20
C ASN A 113 5.49 -5.49 20.33
N ASN A 114 4.51 -6.35 19.97
CA ASN A 114 3.67 -7.03 20.96
C ASN A 114 4.46 -7.90 21.97
N ASN A 115 5.64 -8.36 21.61
CA ASN A 115 6.57 -9.10 22.48
C ASN A 115 7.45 -8.19 23.33
N LYS A 116 7.34 -6.86 23.18
CA LYS A 116 8.09 -5.84 23.94
C LYS A 116 7.18 -4.93 24.77
N GLY A 117 5.93 -5.35 24.99
CA GLY A 117 4.95 -4.63 25.83
C GLY A 117 4.06 -3.64 25.09
N GLY A 118 4.15 -3.55 23.77
CA GLY A 118 3.31 -2.64 22.96
C GLY A 118 3.71 -1.16 23.10
N TYR A 119 2.85 -0.28 22.61
CA TYR A 119 3.06 1.18 22.65
C TYR A 119 2.14 1.90 23.65
N GLY A 120 1.19 1.18 24.28
CA GLY A 120 0.24 1.77 25.19
C GLY A 120 -0.71 2.75 24.50
N ARG A 121 -0.66 4.03 24.90
CA ARG A 121 -1.42 5.10 24.25
C ARG A 121 -0.52 5.90 23.31
N ILE A 122 -0.95 6.06 22.07
CA ILE A 122 -0.24 6.79 21.01
C ILE A 122 -1.18 7.75 20.29
N SER A 123 -0.64 8.75 19.61
CA SER A 123 -1.45 9.58 18.71
C SER A 123 -1.73 8.86 17.38
N VAL A 124 -2.72 9.36 16.64
CA VAL A 124 -2.99 8.89 15.25
C VAL A 124 -1.75 9.07 14.38
N GLU A 125 -1.05 10.19 14.52
CA GLU A 125 0.21 10.44 13.83
C GLU A 125 1.28 9.40 14.20
N GLN A 126 1.45 9.10 15.49
CA GLN A 126 2.36 8.06 15.96
C GLN A 126 1.95 6.66 15.49
N ALA A 127 0.65 6.40 15.26
CA ALA A 127 0.21 5.12 14.68
C ALA A 127 0.78 4.91 13.27
N ILE A 128 0.97 5.98 12.50
CA ILE A 128 1.67 5.93 11.20
C ILE A 128 3.18 5.76 11.42
N TRP A 129 3.81 6.55 12.27
CA TRP A 129 5.27 6.46 12.51
C TRP A 129 5.72 5.08 12.97
N TYR A 130 4.94 4.47 13.91
CA TYR A 130 5.23 3.15 14.43
C TYR A 130 4.64 2.01 13.58
N SER A 131 3.94 2.36 12.48
CA SER A 131 3.23 1.38 11.66
C SER A 131 2.30 0.47 12.49
N SER A 132 1.58 1.04 13.46
CA SER A 132 0.67 0.29 14.32
C SER A 132 -0.56 -0.17 13.55
N ASN A 133 -0.75 -1.48 13.43
CA ASN A 133 -1.96 -2.08 12.86
C ASN A 133 -3.18 -1.74 13.72
N ILE A 134 -3.02 -1.86 15.05
CA ILE A 134 -4.09 -1.64 16.03
C ILE A 134 -4.51 -0.17 16.04
N GLY A 135 -3.54 0.74 15.99
CA GLY A 135 -3.81 2.18 15.99
C GLY A 135 -4.64 2.60 14.78
N VAL A 136 -4.23 2.20 13.59
CA VAL A 136 -4.95 2.51 12.35
C VAL A 136 -6.32 1.81 12.33
N ALA A 137 -6.39 0.52 12.65
CA ALA A 137 -7.64 -0.21 12.65
C ALA A 137 -8.68 0.38 13.62
N LYS A 138 -8.27 0.73 14.85
CA LYS A 138 -9.18 1.37 15.82
C LYS A 138 -9.65 2.74 15.37
N THR A 139 -8.78 3.53 14.73
CA THR A 139 -9.15 4.83 14.15
C THR A 139 -10.21 4.65 13.06
N VAL A 140 -10.01 3.72 12.13
CA VAL A 140 -10.96 3.43 11.06
C VAL A 140 -12.28 2.85 11.62
N LEU A 141 -12.22 1.93 12.59
CA LEU A 141 -13.42 1.38 13.24
C LEU A 141 -14.24 2.47 13.92
N LYS A 142 -13.61 3.45 14.58
CA LYS A 142 -14.31 4.59 15.21
C LYS A 142 -15.29 5.28 14.26
N GLY A 143 -14.89 5.47 13.01
CA GLY A 143 -15.68 6.20 12.01
C GLY A 143 -16.59 5.33 11.16
N TYR A 144 -16.20 4.09 10.90
CA TYR A 144 -16.77 3.32 9.78
C TYR A 144 -17.31 1.94 10.16
N GLU A 145 -17.21 1.50 11.42
CA GLU A 145 -17.69 0.15 11.81
C GLU A 145 -19.17 -0.07 11.47
N LYS A 146 -20.00 0.96 11.64
CA LYS A 146 -21.44 0.91 11.34
C LYS A 146 -21.77 1.09 9.86
N ASN A 147 -20.87 1.69 9.10
CA ASN A 147 -21.02 1.93 7.67
C ASN A 147 -19.67 1.81 6.94
N PRO A 148 -19.19 0.57 6.72
CA PRO A 148 -17.92 0.34 6.06
C PRO A 148 -17.89 0.78 4.58
N THR A 149 -19.06 0.87 3.93
CA THR A 149 -19.16 1.41 2.56
C THR A 149 -18.60 2.83 2.48
N LYS A 150 -18.85 3.67 3.50
CA LYS A 150 -18.34 5.03 3.55
C LYS A 150 -16.80 5.08 3.52
N PHE A 151 -16.14 4.14 4.18
CA PHE A 151 -14.67 4.02 4.14
C PHE A 151 -14.18 3.69 2.73
N VAL A 152 -14.80 2.71 2.07
CA VAL A 152 -14.44 2.32 0.70
C VAL A 152 -14.69 3.46 -0.29
N GLU A 153 -15.79 4.19 -0.14
CA GLU A 153 -16.06 5.40 -0.95
C GLU A 153 -15.01 6.49 -0.71
N GLY A 154 -14.50 6.61 0.52
CA GLY A 154 -13.38 7.48 0.84
C GLY A 154 -12.10 7.09 0.09
N LEU A 155 -11.78 5.80 0.03
CA LEU A 155 -10.65 5.29 -0.76
C LEU A 155 -10.82 5.59 -2.26
N TYR A 156 -12.05 5.54 -2.76
CA TYR A 156 -12.36 5.89 -4.15
C TYR A 156 -12.20 7.40 -4.40
N ARG A 157 -12.60 8.26 -3.46
CA ARG A 157 -12.40 9.72 -3.59
C ARG A 157 -10.94 10.11 -3.71
N ILE A 158 -10.03 9.39 -3.08
CA ILE A 158 -8.59 9.62 -3.21
C ILE A 158 -7.96 8.91 -4.43
N GLY A 159 -8.78 8.29 -5.30
CA GLY A 159 -8.33 7.76 -6.59
C GLY A 159 -7.85 6.32 -6.59
N LEU A 160 -7.90 5.59 -5.45
CA LEU A 160 -7.34 4.23 -5.37
C LEU A 160 -8.05 3.18 -6.24
N ASN A 161 -9.22 3.47 -6.79
CA ASN A 161 -9.94 2.62 -7.73
C ASN A 161 -9.85 3.11 -9.18
N GLU A 162 -9.18 4.23 -9.42
CA GLU A 162 -9.06 4.79 -10.76
C GLU A 162 -8.16 3.92 -11.64
N ASP A 163 -8.50 3.85 -12.91
CA ASP A 163 -7.63 3.26 -13.92
C ASP A 163 -6.47 4.25 -14.17
N LEU A 164 -5.26 3.83 -13.87
CA LEU A 164 -4.06 4.68 -14.05
C LEU A 164 -3.78 5.00 -15.52
N ARG A 165 -4.53 4.38 -16.45
CA ARG A 165 -4.39 4.58 -17.91
C ARG A 165 -2.93 4.47 -18.38
N LEU A 166 -2.22 3.53 -17.79
CA LEU A 166 -0.84 3.27 -18.17
C LEU A 166 -0.80 2.72 -19.59
N GLU A 167 -0.08 3.38 -20.47
CA GLU A 167 0.15 2.93 -21.84
C GLU A 167 1.19 1.79 -21.90
N ILE A 168 1.21 0.95 -20.87
CA ILE A 168 2.11 -0.20 -20.73
C ILE A 168 1.27 -1.48 -20.85
N PRO A 169 1.59 -2.37 -21.80
CA PRO A 169 0.88 -3.63 -21.92
C PRO A 169 0.94 -4.47 -20.64
N GLY A 170 -0.20 -5.08 -20.28
CA GLY A 170 -0.27 -5.96 -19.11
C GLY A 170 -0.52 -5.24 -17.77
N ALA A 171 -0.81 -3.94 -17.80
CA ALA A 171 -1.19 -3.23 -16.58
C ALA A 171 -2.46 -3.82 -15.95
N GLY A 172 -2.40 -4.14 -14.67
CA GLY A 172 -3.51 -4.60 -13.86
C GLY A 172 -4.43 -3.46 -13.39
N ARG A 173 -5.40 -3.78 -12.54
CA ARG A 173 -6.34 -2.80 -11.96
C ARG A 173 -6.49 -3.03 -10.47
N ALA A 174 -6.66 -1.94 -9.72
CA ALA A 174 -6.97 -2.04 -8.30
C ALA A 174 -8.27 -2.81 -8.06
N LYS A 175 -8.27 -3.68 -7.05
CA LYS A 175 -9.43 -4.48 -6.62
C LYS A 175 -9.67 -4.22 -5.14
N ILE A 176 -10.46 -3.20 -4.84
CA ILE A 176 -10.87 -2.88 -3.47
C ILE A 176 -12.21 -3.54 -3.20
N ARG A 177 -12.21 -4.45 -2.23
CA ARG A 177 -13.43 -5.16 -1.83
C ARG A 177 -14.47 -4.20 -1.25
N ARG A 178 -15.75 -4.43 -1.56
CA ARG A 178 -16.88 -3.63 -1.08
C ARG A 178 -17.81 -4.44 -0.18
N PRO A 179 -18.44 -3.81 0.82
CA PRO A 179 -19.43 -4.48 1.67
C PRO A 179 -20.69 -4.96 0.93
N ASP A 180 -21.02 -4.28 -0.18
CA ASP A 180 -22.17 -4.56 -1.04
C ASP A 180 -21.83 -5.45 -2.26
N ASP A 181 -20.62 -6.02 -2.30
CA ASP A 181 -20.19 -6.93 -3.36
C ASP A 181 -20.94 -8.27 -3.22
N THR A 182 -21.66 -8.65 -4.27
CA THR A 182 -22.42 -9.92 -4.33
C THR A 182 -21.54 -11.12 -4.67
N VAL A 183 -20.34 -10.91 -5.21
CA VAL A 183 -19.43 -11.96 -5.65
C VAL A 183 -18.40 -12.31 -4.60
N ARG A 184 -17.93 -11.32 -3.84
CA ARG A 184 -16.89 -11.45 -2.82
C ARG A 184 -17.45 -11.19 -1.44
N TYR A 185 -17.48 -12.21 -0.61
CA TYR A 185 -17.97 -12.10 0.74
C TYR A 185 -17.21 -11.06 1.58
N TRP A 186 -17.93 -10.10 2.14
CA TRP A 186 -17.40 -9.16 3.13
C TRP A 186 -17.38 -9.82 4.51
N SER A 187 -16.20 -10.13 5.02
CA SER A 187 -16.06 -10.74 6.33
C SER A 187 -16.29 -9.72 7.46
N LYS A 188 -16.64 -10.21 8.65
CA LYS A 188 -16.77 -9.36 9.84
C LYS A 188 -15.47 -8.64 10.25
N THR A 189 -14.34 -9.09 9.71
CA THR A 189 -13.00 -8.53 9.96
C THR A 189 -12.45 -7.74 8.78
N ALA A 190 -13.16 -7.71 7.64
CA ALA A 190 -12.67 -7.08 6.41
C ALA A 190 -12.27 -5.61 6.61
N LEU A 191 -13.14 -4.80 7.24
CA LEU A 191 -12.85 -3.38 7.45
C LEU A 191 -11.53 -3.11 8.19
N PRO A 192 -11.30 -3.63 9.41
CA PRO A 192 -10.05 -3.35 10.11
C PRO A 192 -8.83 -3.96 9.42
N TRP A 193 -8.94 -5.12 8.74
CA TRP A 193 -7.83 -5.70 7.97
C TRP A 193 -7.51 -4.89 6.72
N MET A 194 -8.53 -4.39 6.03
CA MET A 194 -8.36 -3.47 4.91
C MET A 194 -7.60 -2.20 5.33
N SER A 195 -7.87 -1.67 6.51
CA SER A 195 -7.26 -0.41 6.98
C SER A 195 -5.73 -0.45 7.06
N PHE A 196 -5.12 -1.61 7.16
CA PHE A 196 -3.66 -1.77 7.13
C PHE A 196 -3.16 -2.64 5.97
N GLY A 197 -3.99 -2.70 4.89
CA GLY A 197 -3.56 -3.14 3.56
C GLY A 197 -3.76 -4.61 3.24
N TYR A 198 -4.64 -5.30 3.94
CA TYR A 198 -5.15 -6.61 3.54
C TYR A 198 -6.55 -6.48 2.94
N GLU A 199 -7.12 -7.56 2.41
CA GLU A 199 -8.47 -7.58 1.82
C GLU A 199 -8.64 -6.66 0.60
N THR A 200 -7.57 -6.09 0.08
CA THR A 200 -7.53 -5.24 -1.10
C THR A 200 -6.31 -5.59 -1.95
N GLN A 201 -6.42 -5.45 -3.24
CA GLN A 201 -5.32 -5.65 -4.18
C GLN A 201 -5.17 -4.36 -4.99
N ILE A 202 -3.97 -3.82 -5.01
CA ILE A 202 -3.62 -2.65 -5.81
C ILE A 202 -2.38 -2.96 -6.63
N LEU A 203 -2.13 -2.17 -7.65
CA LEU A 203 -0.89 -2.28 -8.41
C LEU A 203 0.29 -1.95 -7.50
N SER A 204 1.24 -2.86 -7.44
CA SER A 204 2.26 -2.98 -6.41
C SER A 204 2.92 -1.66 -6.00
N LEU A 205 3.57 -0.96 -6.91
CA LEU A 205 4.29 0.27 -6.56
C LEU A 205 3.63 1.55 -7.07
N ILE A 206 2.90 1.49 -8.17
CA ILE A 206 2.42 2.68 -8.87
C ILE A 206 1.24 3.32 -8.16
N HIS A 207 0.26 2.56 -7.65
CA HIS A 207 -0.84 3.10 -6.86
C HIS A 207 -0.40 3.68 -5.51
N ILE A 208 0.71 3.18 -4.95
CA ILE A 208 1.21 3.62 -3.65
C ILE A 208 2.07 4.87 -3.79
N SER A 209 2.70 5.04 -4.94
CA SER A 209 3.66 6.10 -5.22
C SER A 209 3.07 7.29 -5.96
N GLU A 210 1.79 7.26 -6.33
CA GLU A 210 1.16 8.39 -7.00
C GLU A 210 1.27 9.65 -6.14
N PRO A 211 1.88 10.72 -6.67
CA PRO A 211 1.76 12.01 -6.03
C PRO A 211 0.28 12.33 -6.02
N THR A 212 -0.30 12.48 -4.86
CA THR A 212 -1.63 13.04 -4.72
C THR A 212 -1.67 14.31 -5.57
N ARG A 213 -2.35 14.26 -6.70
CA ARG A 213 -2.65 15.47 -7.45
C ARG A 213 -3.51 16.32 -6.55
N LEU A 214 -2.84 17.22 -5.85
CA LEU A 214 -3.51 18.36 -5.24
C LEU A 214 -4.13 19.14 -6.41
N ARG A 215 -5.41 18.92 -6.63
CA ARG A 215 -6.22 19.75 -7.51
C ARG A 215 -6.60 21.03 -6.77
#